data_7396a60e643ab621ee5bdf35e163fb61
#
_entry.id   7396a60e643ab621ee5bdf35e163fb61
#
_cell.length_a   1.000
_cell.length_b   1.000
_cell.length_c   1.000
_cell.angle_alpha   90.00
_cell.angle_beta   90.00
_cell.angle_gamma   90.00
#
_symmetry.space_group_name_H-M   'P 1'
#
loop_
_entity.id
_entity.type
_entity.pdbx_description
1 polymer ?
#
loop_
_entity_poly.entity_id
_entity_poly.type
_entity_poly.pdbx_seq_one_letter_code
_entity_poly.pdbx_strand_id
1 'polypeptide(L)'
;MAGPMEGITVVELGVWVAGPAAGGILADWGADVIKIEPPTGDPARMFGRMLGIEDGQSPPFEMDNRGKRSIVADLTTDPGCATAIELLSGADIFLTNVRPAALRRIGLDFDTVAAANPGLVYGLITGYGDSGPDADRAAYDVAAFWARAGLAHLLTRPGDTPPFQRGGMGDHSAGMTLAAAVCAALVARTRTGKGQLVSTSLYRQGAYTISFDLNTFLMTGHSIAIGQRETMGNPCMNNYVAGDRRRFWIVGLQGDRHWPALCRAVRRPEWLTDARFATGRSRAANAVELINELDEIFAARPLDEWAKVFAGEPDFFWSPINSVEDVVADEQFHAAGGVVYVPRDASSVPMVATPADFHGTPWEPRSAAPGLGEHTDDILAELKTRRSS
;
A
#
# COMPACT_ATOMS: atom_id res chain seq x y z
N MET A 1 -15.73 -0.76 -19.12
CA MET A 1 -16.30 -2.08 -18.78
C MET A 1 -16.43 -2.18 -17.28
N ALA A 2 -17.46 -2.85 -16.80
CA ALA A 2 -17.67 -2.98 -15.37
C ALA A 2 -16.67 -3.98 -14.79
N GLY A 3 -15.97 -3.58 -13.75
CA GLY A 3 -14.96 -4.40 -13.06
C GLY A 3 -15.58 -5.57 -12.26
N PRO A 4 -14.76 -6.35 -11.54
CA PRO A 4 -15.23 -7.55 -10.81
C PRO A 4 -16.20 -7.26 -9.66
N MET A 5 -16.29 -5.98 -9.23
CA MET A 5 -17.18 -5.53 -8.15
C MET A 5 -18.46 -4.83 -8.68
N GLU A 6 -18.78 -5.00 -9.96
CA GLU A 6 -20.03 -4.46 -10.52
C GLU A 6 -21.26 -4.94 -9.74
N GLY A 7 -22.18 -4.02 -9.48
CA GLY A 7 -23.40 -4.30 -8.73
C GLY A 7 -23.22 -4.33 -7.19
N ILE A 8 -22.01 -4.11 -6.69
CA ILE A 8 -21.73 -3.99 -5.24
C ILE A 8 -21.81 -2.53 -4.84
N THR A 9 -22.63 -2.25 -3.83
CA THR A 9 -22.74 -0.91 -3.21
C THR A 9 -21.90 -0.85 -1.94
N VAL A 10 -21.00 0.12 -1.87
CA VAL A 10 -20.12 0.39 -0.74
C VAL A 10 -20.47 1.74 -0.13
N VAL A 11 -20.72 1.79 1.17
CA VAL A 11 -20.78 3.04 1.93
C VAL A 11 -19.48 3.21 2.68
N GLU A 12 -18.80 4.32 2.47
CA GLU A 12 -17.54 4.66 3.12
C GLU A 12 -17.72 5.82 4.09
N LEU A 13 -17.40 5.60 5.36
CA LEU A 13 -17.20 6.63 6.37
C LEU A 13 -15.71 6.60 6.76
N GLY A 14 -14.86 7.10 5.87
CA GLY A 14 -13.43 7.11 6.01
C GLY A 14 -12.84 8.50 5.85
N VAL A 15 -11.73 8.75 6.54
CA VAL A 15 -10.96 9.99 6.45
C VAL A 15 -9.48 9.69 6.25
N TRP A 16 -8.74 10.67 5.76
CA TRP A 16 -7.33 10.57 5.46
C TRP A 16 -7.03 9.56 4.34
N VAL A 17 -6.29 8.46 4.63
CA VAL A 17 -5.77 7.55 3.60
C VAL A 17 -6.29 6.11 3.76
N ALA A 18 -6.13 5.45 4.91
CA ALA A 18 -6.30 4.00 5.03
C ALA A 18 -7.70 3.48 4.63
N GLY A 19 -8.76 4.09 5.15
CA GLY A 19 -10.15 3.77 4.77
C GLY A 19 -10.43 4.15 3.32
N PRO A 20 -10.17 5.42 2.92
CA PRO A 20 -10.31 5.87 1.55
C PRO A 20 -9.56 5.03 0.52
N ALA A 21 -8.34 4.55 0.80
CA ALA A 21 -7.59 3.66 -0.08
C ALA A 21 -8.34 2.34 -0.35
N ALA A 22 -8.94 1.72 0.69
CA ALA A 22 -9.76 0.54 0.49
C ALA A 22 -10.96 0.82 -0.41
N GLY A 23 -11.67 1.94 -0.16
CA GLY A 23 -12.80 2.37 -0.99
C GLY A 23 -12.40 2.70 -2.42
N GLY A 24 -11.26 3.37 -2.64
CA GLY A 24 -10.72 3.69 -3.96
C GLY A 24 -10.38 2.43 -4.78
N ILE A 25 -9.80 1.42 -4.15
CA ILE A 25 -9.54 0.12 -4.77
C ILE A 25 -10.85 -0.53 -5.23
N LEU A 26 -11.87 -0.57 -4.36
CA LEU A 26 -13.17 -1.16 -4.72
C LEU A 26 -13.90 -0.36 -5.80
N ALA A 27 -13.75 0.99 -5.81
CA ALA A 27 -14.29 1.85 -6.86
C ALA A 27 -13.64 1.56 -8.22
N ASP A 28 -12.31 1.47 -8.27
CA ASP A 28 -11.58 1.06 -9.48
C ASP A 28 -12.06 -0.32 -9.97
N TRP A 29 -12.27 -1.27 -9.05
CA TRP A 29 -12.76 -2.60 -9.38
C TRP A 29 -14.25 -2.68 -9.73
N GLY A 30 -14.94 -1.55 -9.76
CA GLY A 30 -16.30 -1.44 -10.29
C GLY A 30 -17.41 -1.29 -9.27
N ALA A 31 -17.13 -1.25 -7.97
CA ALA A 31 -18.15 -0.99 -6.96
C ALA A 31 -18.69 0.45 -7.04
N ASP A 32 -19.96 0.64 -6.69
CA ASP A 32 -20.54 1.97 -6.44
C ASP A 32 -20.18 2.39 -5.01
N VAL A 33 -19.20 3.28 -4.87
CA VAL A 33 -18.69 3.72 -3.57
C VAL A 33 -19.25 5.09 -3.23
N ILE A 34 -20.06 5.16 -2.17
CA ILE A 34 -20.62 6.40 -1.62
C ILE A 34 -19.81 6.81 -0.40
N LYS A 35 -19.07 7.90 -0.51
CA LYS A 35 -18.30 8.49 0.59
C LYS A 35 -19.16 9.47 1.37
N ILE A 36 -19.35 9.22 2.65
CA ILE A 36 -19.99 10.14 3.58
C ILE A 36 -18.93 11.10 4.14
N GLU A 37 -19.13 12.39 3.95
CA GLU A 37 -18.24 13.44 4.46
C GLU A 37 -18.99 14.39 5.40
N PRO A 38 -18.31 14.91 6.44
CA PRO A 38 -18.86 16.01 7.23
C PRO A 38 -18.95 17.29 6.38
N PRO A 39 -19.71 18.33 6.82
CA PRO A 39 -19.77 19.61 6.11
C PRO A 39 -18.42 20.28 5.85
N THR A 40 -17.40 19.97 6.66
CA THR A 40 -16.03 20.47 6.50
C THR A 40 -15.20 19.67 5.49
N GLY A 41 -15.71 18.53 5.01
CA GLY A 41 -15.01 17.60 4.14
C GLY A 41 -13.97 16.71 4.85
N ASP A 42 -13.43 15.77 4.09
CA ASP A 42 -12.29 14.96 4.52
C ASP A 42 -11.03 15.85 4.64
N PRO A 43 -10.31 15.81 5.78
CA PRO A 43 -9.04 16.55 5.94
C PRO A 43 -8.00 16.26 4.83
N ALA A 44 -8.04 15.10 4.21
CA ALA A 44 -7.13 14.73 3.12
C ALA A 44 -7.29 15.64 1.87
N ARG A 45 -8.42 16.32 1.72
CA ARG A 45 -8.61 17.35 0.67
C ARG A 45 -7.58 18.49 0.76
N MET A 46 -6.98 18.68 1.94
CA MET A 46 -5.95 19.70 2.21
C MET A 46 -4.51 19.23 1.96
N PHE A 47 -4.26 17.95 1.63
CA PHE A 47 -2.90 17.44 1.41
C PHE A 47 -2.15 18.22 0.34
N GLY A 48 -2.80 18.63 -0.74
CA GLY A 48 -2.15 19.45 -1.76
C GLY A 48 -1.49 20.69 -1.19
N ARG A 49 -2.22 21.45 -0.37
CA ARG A 49 -1.67 22.65 0.30
C ARG A 49 -0.56 22.30 1.29
N MET A 50 -0.68 21.19 2.02
CA MET A 50 0.37 20.73 2.93
C MET A 50 1.66 20.34 2.19
N LEU A 51 1.55 19.93 0.91
CA LEU A 51 2.64 19.61 0.01
C LEU A 51 3.13 20.82 -0.80
N GLY A 52 2.57 22.01 -0.60
CA GLY A 52 2.94 23.24 -1.32
C GLY A 52 2.35 23.32 -2.73
N ILE A 53 1.29 22.58 -3.02
CA ILE A 53 0.57 22.63 -4.31
C ILE A 53 -0.47 23.76 -4.24
N GLU A 54 -0.28 24.83 -5.00
CA GLU A 54 -1.08 26.05 -4.89
C GLU A 54 -2.39 26.01 -5.69
N ASP A 55 -2.49 25.19 -6.73
CA ASP A 55 -3.64 25.12 -7.64
C ASP A 55 -4.88 24.40 -7.05
N GLY A 56 -4.83 24.02 -5.77
CA GLY A 56 -5.92 23.35 -5.08
C GLY A 56 -6.02 21.85 -5.33
N GLN A 57 -5.15 21.27 -6.13
CA GLN A 57 -5.09 19.82 -6.33
C GLN A 57 -4.55 19.13 -5.07
N SER A 58 -5.08 17.95 -4.79
CA SER A 58 -4.59 17.09 -3.71
C SER A 58 -4.33 15.69 -4.25
N PRO A 59 -3.15 15.43 -4.86
CA PRO A 59 -2.85 14.15 -5.49
C PRO A 59 -3.10 12.92 -4.61
N PRO A 60 -2.79 12.91 -3.31
CA PRO A 60 -3.13 11.78 -2.45
C PRO A 60 -4.65 11.58 -2.29
N PHE A 61 -5.42 12.67 -2.17
CA PHE A 61 -6.87 12.59 -2.10
C PHE A 61 -7.47 12.07 -3.43
N GLU A 62 -6.98 12.57 -4.55
CA GLU A 62 -7.41 12.14 -5.89
C GLU A 62 -7.18 10.64 -6.09
N MET A 63 -6.01 10.13 -5.71
CA MET A 63 -5.66 8.71 -5.83
C MET A 63 -6.64 7.82 -5.05
N ASP A 64 -6.95 8.19 -3.81
CA ASP A 64 -7.74 7.35 -2.92
C ASP A 64 -9.25 7.53 -3.08
N ASN A 65 -9.70 8.52 -3.85
CA ASN A 65 -11.12 8.86 -3.96
C ASN A 65 -11.68 8.95 -5.39
N ARG A 66 -10.86 8.71 -6.42
CA ARG A 66 -11.35 8.63 -7.80
C ARG A 66 -12.46 7.59 -7.94
N GLY A 67 -13.41 7.87 -8.81
CA GLY A 67 -14.52 6.95 -9.11
C GLY A 67 -15.58 6.82 -8.02
N LYS A 68 -15.47 7.56 -6.90
CA LYS A 68 -16.45 7.59 -5.82
C LYS A 68 -17.52 8.65 -6.05
N ARG A 69 -18.64 8.52 -5.32
CA ARG A 69 -19.67 9.55 -5.15
C ARG A 69 -19.56 10.14 -3.74
N SER A 70 -19.67 11.47 -3.60
CA SER A 70 -19.60 12.15 -2.29
C SER A 70 -20.98 12.66 -1.87
N ILE A 71 -21.37 12.37 -0.63
CA ILE A 71 -22.52 12.96 0.07
C ILE A 71 -22.06 13.67 1.34
N VAL A 72 -22.59 14.87 1.59
CA VAL A 72 -22.40 15.57 2.86
C VAL A 72 -23.50 15.15 3.85
N ALA A 73 -23.09 14.61 4.99
CA ALA A 73 -23.99 14.34 6.10
C ALA A 73 -23.32 14.73 7.44
N ASP A 74 -23.97 15.60 8.19
CA ASP A 74 -23.50 15.98 9.53
C ASP A 74 -23.93 14.93 10.57
N LEU A 75 -23.04 13.99 10.86
CA LEU A 75 -23.27 12.91 11.81
C LEU A 75 -23.30 13.37 13.29
N THR A 76 -23.22 14.66 13.55
CA THR A 76 -23.50 15.23 14.87
C THR A 76 -25.00 15.54 15.07
N THR A 77 -25.78 15.38 14.01
CA THR A 77 -27.24 15.64 13.98
C THR A 77 -28.04 14.37 13.72
N ASP A 78 -29.26 14.29 14.26
CA ASP A 78 -30.16 13.15 14.02
C ASP A 78 -30.46 12.94 12.51
N PRO A 79 -30.75 13.97 11.70
CA PRO A 79 -30.97 13.80 10.27
C PRO A 79 -29.76 13.23 9.53
N GLY A 80 -28.53 13.66 9.87
CA GLY A 80 -27.32 13.14 9.28
C GLY A 80 -27.07 11.67 9.62
N CYS A 81 -27.27 11.29 10.91
CA CYS A 81 -27.19 9.89 11.32
C CYS A 81 -28.27 9.03 10.64
N ALA A 82 -29.51 9.53 10.53
CA ALA A 82 -30.59 8.82 9.84
C ALA A 82 -30.26 8.56 8.36
N THR A 83 -29.68 9.55 7.68
CA THR A 83 -29.22 9.39 6.29
C THR A 83 -28.14 8.31 6.16
N ALA A 84 -27.15 8.27 7.06
CA ALA A 84 -26.11 7.26 7.06
C ALA A 84 -26.69 5.86 7.31
N ILE A 85 -27.58 5.69 8.29
CA ILE A 85 -28.25 4.41 8.58
C ILE A 85 -29.07 3.94 7.37
N GLU A 86 -29.78 4.84 6.70
CA GLU A 86 -30.55 4.50 5.50
C GLU A 86 -29.66 4.05 4.35
N LEU A 87 -28.52 4.71 4.09
CA LEU A 87 -27.56 4.26 3.12
C LEU A 87 -27.07 2.85 3.44
N LEU A 88 -26.71 2.58 4.69
CA LEU A 88 -26.22 1.28 5.16
C LEU A 88 -27.27 0.17 5.07
N SER A 89 -28.57 0.49 5.18
CA SER A 89 -29.63 -0.52 5.05
C SER A 89 -29.69 -1.19 3.68
N GLY A 90 -29.21 -0.51 2.64
CA GLY A 90 -29.18 -1.02 1.28
C GLY A 90 -27.78 -1.29 0.74
N ALA A 91 -26.75 -1.21 1.56
CA ALA A 91 -25.38 -1.42 1.16
C ALA A 91 -24.94 -2.89 1.28
N ASP A 92 -23.98 -3.30 0.46
CA ASP A 92 -23.30 -4.60 0.57
C ASP A 92 -22.11 -4.53 1.54
N ILE A 93 -21.41 -3.41 1.53
CA ILE A 93 -20.21 -3.18 2.33
C ILE A 93 -20.30 -1.82 3.03
N PHE A 94 -19.90 -1.78 4.28
CA PHE A 94 -19.55 -0.55 5.00
C PHE A 94 -18.05 -0.53 5.27
N LEU A 95 -17.36 0.55 4.88
CA LEU A 95 -15.94 0.76 5.15
C LEU A 95 -15.76 1.93 6.10
N THR A 96 -14.94 1.74 7.14
CA THR A 96 -14.62 2.84 8.05
C THR A 96 -13.23 2.69 8.68
N ASN A 97 -12.59 3.84 8.95
CA ASN A 97 -11.43 3.95 9.82
C ASN A 97 -11.67 4.90 10.99
N VAL A 98 -12.94 5.20 11.26
CA VAL A 98 -13.36 5.94 12.45
C VAL A 98 -13.22 5.03 13.67
N ARG A 99 -12.78 5.61 14.79
CA ARG A 99 -12.55 4.85 16.03
C ARG A 99 -13.83 4.19 16.55
N PRO A 100 -13.76 2.94 17.05
CA PRO A 100 -14.93 2.19 17.51
C PRO A 100 -15.80 2.93 18.53
N ALA A 101 -15.19 3.65 19.49
CA ALA A 101 -15.96 4.45 20.47
C ALA A 101 -16.78 5.58 19.83
N ALA A 102 -16.25 6.19 18.75
CA ALA A 102 -17.01 7.22 18.02
C ALA A 102 -18.16 6.61 17.22
N LEU A 103 -17.95 5.45 16.58
CA LEU A 103 -18.99 4.72 15.85
C LEU A 103 -20.13 4.28 16.77
N ARG A 104 -19.82 3.74 17.96
CA ARG A 104 -20.84 3.41 18.98
C ARG A 104 -21.70 4.62 19.38
N ARG A 105 -21.06 5.78 19.56
CA ARG A 105 -21.76 7.01 19.97
C ARG A 105 -22.76 7.49 18.94
N ILE A 106 -22.54 7.25 17.65
CA ILE A 106 -23.43 7.67 16.56
C ILE A 106 -24.29 6.52 15.99
N GLY A 107 -24.28 5.34 16.65
CA GLY A 107 -25.08 4.18 16.25
C GLY A 107 -24.64 3.52 14.92
N LEU A 108 -23.37 3.65 14.55
CA LEU A 108 -22.79 3.04 13.35
C LEU A 108 -21.77 1.95 13.69
N ASP A 109 -21.80 1.40 14.89
CA ASP A 109 -21.02 0.20 15.25
C ASP A 109 -21.58 -1.06 14.58
N PHE A 110 -20.76 -2.12 14.54
CA PHE A 110 -21.12 -3.35 13.85
C PHE A 110 -22.44 -3.97 14.33
N ASP A 111 -22.65 -4.06 15.63
CA ASP A 111 -23.84 -4.74 16.20
C ASP A 111 -25.12 -4.00 15.80
N THR A 112 -25.10 -2.68 15.87
CA THR A 112 -26.23 -1.82 15.49
C THR A 112 -26.52 -1.94 13.99
N VAL A 113 -25.50 -1.83 13.13
CA VAL A 113 -25.67 -1.88 11.68
C VAL A 113 -26.05 -3.29 11.20
N ALA A 114 -25.45 -4.34 11.76
CA ALA A 114 -25.76 -5.72 11.41
C ALA A 114 -27.18 -6.15 11.81
N ALA A 115 -27.73 -5.55 12.87
CA ALA A 115 -29.13 -5.78 13.24
C ALA A 115 -30.11 -5.22 12.19
N ALA A 116 -29.78 -4.09 11.56
CA ALA A 116 -30.59 -3.48 10.50
C ALA A 116 -30.33 -4.12 9.12
N ASN A 117 -29.11 -4.53 8.83
CA ASN A 117 -28.70 -5.19 7.58
C ASN A 117 -27.83 -6.42 7.87
N PRO A 118 -28.43 -7.60 8.12
CA PRO A 118 -27.68 -8.82 8.44
C PRO A 118 -26.77 -9.33 7.31
N GLY A 119 -26.95 -8.84 6.10
CA GLY A 119 -26.12 -9.19 4.94
C GLY A 119 -24.90 -8.29 4.73
N LEU A 120 -24.79 -7.20 5.51
CA LEU A 120 -23.72 -6.22 5.34
C LEU A 120 -22.34 -6.78 5.76
N VAL A 121 -21.34 -6.59 4.91
CA VAL A 121 -19.93 -6.79 5.27
C VAL A 121 -19.39 -5.49 5.85
N TYR A 122 -18.97 -5.54 7.10
CA TYR A 122 -18.48 -4.37 7.83
C TYR A 122 -16.94 -4.38 7.87
N GLY A 123 -16.30 -3.49 7.11
CA GLY A 123 -14.85 -3.36 7.03
C GLY A 123 -14.31 -2.24 7.94
N LEU A 124 -13.44 -2.59 8.88
CA LEU A 124 -12.88 -1.67 9.86
C LEU A 124 -11.34 -1.65 9.82
N ILE A 125 -10.75 -0.46 9.68
CA ILE A 125 -9.32 -0.23 9.92
C ILE A 125 -9.16 0.59 11.21
N THR A 126 -8.33 0.09 12.13
CA THR A 126 -7.95 0.80 13.35
C THR A 126 -6.45 1.10 13.39
N GLY A 127 -6.00 1.89 14.33
CA GLY A 127 -4.56 2.09 14.56
C GLY A 127 -3.88 0.85 15.13
N TYR A 128 -4.46 0.31 16.23
CA TYR A 128 -3.79 -0.73 17.03
C TYR A 128 -4.60 -2.04 17.20
N GLY A 129 -5.77 -2.13 16.63
CA GLY A 129 -6.72 -3.23 16.78
C GLY A 129 -8.06 -2.76 17.35
N ASP A 130 -9.07 -3.64 17.30
CA ASP A 130 -10.43 -3.41 17.80
C ASP A 130 -10.62 -3.90 19.25
N SER A 131 -9.56 -4.47 19.82
CA SER A 131 -9.51 -4.99 21.20
C SER A 131 -8.18 -4.68 21.86
N GLY A 132 -8.10 -4.90 23.18
CA GLY A 132 -6.91 -4.63 23.98
C GLY A 132 -6.82 -3.19 24.51
N PRO A 133 -5.72 -2.85 25.24
CA PRO A 133 -5.63 -1.59 25.99
C PRO A 133 -5.57 -0.34 25.11
N ASP A 134 -5.20 -0.47 23.86
CA ASP A 134 -5.04 0.65 22.92
C ASP A 134 -6.11 0.65 21.80
N ALA A 135 -7.22 -0.08 21.94
CA ALA A 135 -8.25 -0.20 20.90
C ALA A 135 -8.82 1.14 20.43
N ASP A 136 -9.04 2.08 21.36
CA ASP A 136 -9.55 3.42 21.07
C ASP A 136 -8.46 4.51 21.00
N ARG A 137 -7.17 4.10 21.04
CA ARG A 137 -6.07 5.05 20.95
C ARG A 137 -5.98 5.65 19.55
N ALA A 138 -5.83 6.99 19.51
CA ALA A 138 -5.59 7.69 18.26
C ALA A 138 -4.23 7.27 17.65
N ALA A 139 -4.22 7.08 16.35
CA ALA A 139 -3.02 6.71 15.62
C ALA A 139 -3.01 7.33 14.23
N TYR A 140 -1.79 7.49 13.71
CA TYR A 140 -1.48 7.70 12.31
C TYR A 140 -0.51 6.60 11.85
N ASP A 141 -0.35 6.47 10.57
CA ASP A 141 0.54 5.52 9.91
C ASP A 141 1.94 5.47 10.53
N VAL A 142 2.60 6.63 10.66
CA VAL A 142 3.95 6.73 11.23
C VAL A 142 4.03 6.21 12.67
N ALA A 143 2.96 6.33 13.45
CA ALA A 143 2.96 5.89 14.84
C ALA A 143 2.70 4.39 14.99
N ALA A 144 1.68 3.87 14.29
CA ALA A 144 1.23 2.49 14.46
C ALA A 144 1.96 1.50 13.54
N PHE A 145 2.05 1.78 12.25
CA PHE A 145 2.70 0.92 11.28
C PHE A 145 4.23 1.05 11.36
N TRP A 146 4.75 2.28 11.25
CA TRP A 146 6.19 2.50 11.09
C TRP A 146 6.96 2.31 12.40
N ALA A 147 6.56 3.05 13.45
CA ALA A 147 7.32 3.06 14.69
C ALA A 147 7.00 1.84 15.57
N ARG A 148 5.70 1.66 15.94
CA ARG A 148 5.34 0.65 16.94
C ARG A 148 5.44 -0.78 16.42
N ALA A 149 5.20 -1.02 15.13
CA ALA A 149 5.34 -2.35 14.56
C ALA A 149 6.80 -2.80 14.35
N GLY A 150 7.78 -1.88 14.49
CA GLY A 150 9.20 -2.22 14.47
C GLY A 150 9.92 -1.94 13.15
N LEU A 151 9.23 -1.48 12.08
CA LEU A 151 9.87 -1.20 10.80
C LEU A 151 10.99 -0.16 10.94
N ALA A 152 10.70 0.95 11.64
CA ALA A 152 11.70 2.00 11.89
C ALA A 152 12.98 1.44 12.53
N HIS A 153 12.83 0.56 13.52
CA HIS A 153 13.96 -0.08 14.20
C HIS A 153 14.78 -0.96 13.24
N LEU A 154 14.12 -1.83 12.47
CA LEU A 154 14.81 -2.75 11.56
C LEU A 154 15.53 -2.05 10.41
N LEU A 155 15.08 -0.85 10.01
CA LEU A 155 15.69 -0.05 8.95
C LEU A 155 16.71 0.96 9.47
N THR A 156 16.95 0.99 10.78
CA THR A 156 17.91 1.90 11.42
C THR A 156 19.20 1.15 11.75
N ARG A 157 20.33 1.61 11.20
CA ARG A 157 21.64 1.09 11.60
C ARG A 157 21.94 1.43 13.06
N PRO A 158 22.66 0.58 13.79
CA PRO A 158 23.08 0.91 15.14
C PRO A 158 23.82 2.26 15.20
N GLY A 159 23.32 3.18 16.02
CA GLY A 159 23.86 4.53 16.18
C GLY A 159 23.31 5.60 15.24
N ASP A 160 22.50 5.21 14.22
CA ASP A 160 21.87 6.16 13.30
C ASP A 160 20.49 6.62 13.79
N THR A 161 19.99 7.69 13.19
CA THR A 161 18.62 8.17 13.36
C THR A 161 17.68 7.37 12.46
N PRO A 162 16.50 6.93 12.95
CA PRO A 162 15.51 6.26 12.11
C PRO A 162 15.14 7.08 10.87
N PRO A 163 15.06 6.46 9.69
CA PRO A 163 14.65 7.17 8.48
C PRO A 163 13.17 7.60 8.57
N PHE A 164 12.84 8.72 7.93
CA PHE A 164 11.46 9.15 7.82
C PHE A 164 10.65 8.17 6.95
N GLN A 165 9.49 7.77 7.45
CA GLN A 165 8.51 7.05 6.63
C GLN A 165 8.01 7.93 5.49
N ARG A 166 7.81 7.34 4.33
CA ARG A 166 7.05 7.98 3.24
C ARG A 166 5.55 7.89 3.54
N GLY A 167 4.83 8.98 3.22
CA GLY A 167 3.39 9.06 3.52
C GLY A 167 2.59 7.93 2.88
N GLY A 168 1.65 7.37 3.63
CA GLY A 168 0.70 6.38 3.13
C GLY A 168 1.22 4.95 2.98
N MET A 169 2.48 4.63 3.29
CA MET A 169 3.02 3.26 3.11
C MET A 169 2.20 2.21 3.85
N GLY A 170 1.92 2.43 5.12
CA GLY A 170 1.12 1.52 5.93
C GLY A 170 -0.37 1.65 5.64
N ASP A 171 -0.85 2.85 5.39
CA ASP A 171 -2.25 3.12 5.07
C ASP A 171 -2.68 2.41 3.78
N HIS A 172 -1.94 2.55 2.67
CA HIS A 172 -2.26 1.88 1.41
C HIS A 172 -2.18 0.35 1.54
N SER A 173 -1.16 -0.17 2.25
CA SER A 173 -1.07 -1.61 2.49
C SER A 173 -2.20 -2.15 3.38
N ALA A 174 -2.64 -1.39 4.40
CA ALA A 174 -3.80 -1.73 5.22
C ALA A 174 -5.11 -1.62 4.42
N GLY A 175 -5.23 -0.59 3.56
CA GLY A 175 -6.37 -0.41 2.64
C GLY A 175 -6.51 -1.59 1.67
N MET A 176 -5.41 -2.03 1.04
CA MET A 176 -5.39 -3.22 0.17
C MET A 176 -5.78 -4.48 0.94
N THR A 177 -5.25 -4.66 2.15
CA THR A 177 -5.61 -5.80 3.02
C THR A 177 -7.11 -5.79 3.33
N LEU A 178 -7.70 -4.63 3.66
CA LEU A 178 -9.12 -4.53 3.93
C LEU A 178 -9.95 -4.79 2.68
N ALA A 179 -9.59 -4.24 1.53
CA ALA A 179 -10.27 -4.50 0.26
C ALA A 179 -10.30 -6.01 -0.07
N ALA A 180 -9.17 -6.70 0.04
CA ALA A 180 -9.10 -8.14 -0.15
C ALA A 180 -9.96 -8.91 0.88
N ALA A 181 -9.94 -8.50 2.15
CA ALA A 181 -10.67 -9.17 3.22
C ALA A 181 -12.19 -8.98 3.10
N VAL A 182 -12.69 -7.82 2.67
CA VAL A 182 -14.13 -7.63 2.41
C VAL A 182 -14.58 -8.42 1.18
N CYS A 183 -13.76 -8.55 0.13
CA CYS A 183 -14.04 -9.44 -0.99
C CYS A 183 -14.17 -10.90 -0.53
N ALA A 184 -13.26 -11.38 0.33
CA ALA A 184 -13.34 -12.71 0.92
C ALA A 184 -14.61 -12.90 1.77
N ALA A 185 -15.04 -11.85 2.51
CA ALA A 185 -16.28 -11.87 3.27
C ALA A 185 -17.53 -11.90 2.40
N LEU A 186 -17.52 -11.23 1.23
CA LEU A 186 -18.60 -11.35 0.23
C LEU A 186 -18.68 -12.79 -0.31
N VAL A 187 -17.55 -13.43 -0.60
CA VAL A 187 -17.53 -14.85 -0.99
C VAL A 187 -18.07 -15.74 0.14
N ALA A 188 -17.75 -15.48 1.40
CA ALA A 188 -18.33 -16.20 2.53
C ALA A 188 -19.86 -16.00 2.61
N ARG A 189 -20.33 -14.76 2.37
CA ARG A 189 -21.76 -14.40 2.35
C ARG A 189 -22.57 -15.20 1.33
N THR A 190 -22.01 -15.56 0.17
CA THR A 190 -22.72 -16.40 -0.82
C THR A 190 -23.11 -17.77 -0.28
N ARG A 191 -22.38 -18.28 0.71
CA ARG A 191 -22.67 -19.57 1.37
C ARG A 191 -23.49 -19.44 2.64
N THR A 192 -23.26 -18.36 3.39
CA THR A 192 -23.86 -18.20 4.73
C THR A 192 -25.14 -17.36 4.72
N GLY A 193 -25.36 -16.57 3.68
CA GLY A 193 -26.42 -15.56 3.59
C GLY A 193 -26.21 -14.37 4.55
N LYS A 194 -25.08 -14.32 5.27
CA LYS A 194 -24.82 -13.32 6.31
C LYS A 194 -23.54 -12.53 6.03
N GLY A 195 -23.58 -11.25 6.31
CA GLY A 195 -22.41 -10.40 6.41
C GLY A 195 -21.61 -10.70 7.69
N GLN A 196 -20.52 -9.95 7.89
CA GLN A 196 -19.66 -10.09 9.06
C GLN A 196 -18.79 -8.85 9.26
N LEU A 197 -18.27 -8.68 10.48
CA LEU A 197 -17.18 -7.76 10.75
C LEU A 197 -15.86 -8.32 10.21
N VAL A 198 -15.16 -7.48 9.46
CA VAL A 198 -13.80 -7.73 8.99
C VAL A 198 -12.93 -6.57 9.50
N SER A 199 -11.91 -6.87 10.29
CA SER A 199 -11.05 -5.83 10.86
C SER A 199 -9.58 -6.06 10.58
N THR A 200 -8.87 -4.96 10.40
CA THR A 200 -7.41 -4.90 10.39
C THR A 200 -6.92 -3.68 11.17
N SER A 201 -5.61 -3.57 11.35
CA SER A 201 -5.02 -2.37 11.96
C SER A 201 -3.67 -2.05 11.34
N LEU A 202 -3.29 -0.78 11.39
CA LEU A 202 -1.96 -0.33 10.94
C LEU A 202 -0.85 -1.08 11.67
N TYR A 203 -1.03 -1.35 12.96
CA TYR A 203 -0.06 -2.10 13.76
C TYR A 203 0.08 -3.56 13.29
N ARG A 204 -1.04 -4.27 13.06
CA ARG A 204 -1.01 -5.64 12.52
C ARG A 204 -0.42 -5.69 11.12
N GLN A 205 -0.76 -4.70 10.28
CA GLN A 205 -0.21 -4.59 8.94
C GLN A 205 1.30 -4.41 8.98
N GLY A 206 1.82 -3.53 9.84
CA GLY A 206 3.26 -3.36 10.03
C GLY A 206 3.95 -4.63 10.54
N ALA A 207 3.37 -5.29 11.52
CA ALA A 207 3.87 -6.57 12.02
C ALA A 207 3.90 -7.65 10.92
N TYR A 208 2.88 -7.71 10.07
CA TYR A 208 2.85 -8.64 8.94
C TYR A 208 3.91 -8.29 7.89
N THR A 209 4.17 -7.01 7.64
CA THR A 209 5.22 -6.55 6.71
C THR A 209 6.61 -7.04 7.12
N ILE A 210 6.90 -7.10 8.43
CA ILE A 210 8.16 -7.61 8.97
C ILE A 210 8.04 -9.04 9.54
N SER A 211 7.08 -9.82 9.03
CA SER A 211 6.79 -11.15 9.56
C SER A 211 7.97 -12.11 9.49
N PHE A 212 8.90 -11.92 8.55
CA PHE A 212 10.13 -12.71 8.48
C PHE A 212 10.95 -12.58 9.77
N ASP A 213 11.18 -11.36 10.22
CA ASP A 213 11.92 -11.09 11.45
C ASP A 213 11.14 -11.52 12.69
N LEU A 214 9.84 -11.19 12.77
CA LEU A 214 8.99 -11.54 13.89
C LEU A 214 8.83 -13.05 14.04
N ASN A 215 8.61 -13.80 12.97
CA ASN A 215 8.49 -15.26 13.04
C ASN A 215 9.81 -15.91 13.41
N THR A 216 10.94 -15.40 12.93
CA THR A 216 12.24 -15.89 13.37
C THR A 216 12.39 -15.74 14.87
N PHE A 217 12.06 -14.56 15.44
CA PHE A 217 12.12 -14.35 16.88
C PHE A 217 11.11 -15.23 17.65
N LEU A 218 9.87 -15.29 17.20
CA LEU A 218 8.81 -16.09 17.84
C LEU A 218 9.16 -17.59 17.91
N MET A 219 9.81 -18.11 16.87
CA MET A 219 10.14 -19.53 16.77
C MET A 219 11.46 -19.90 17.43
N THR A 220 12.43 -18.97 17.49
CA THR A 220 13.79 -19.28 17.92
C THR A 220 14.24 -18.52 19.16
N GLY A 221 13.56 -17.43 19.51
CA GLY A 221 13.99 -16.51 20.56
C GLY A 221 15.16 -15.61 20.16
N HIS A 222 15.60 -15.65 18.88
CA HIS A 222 16.73 -14.86 18.39
C HIS A 222 16.29 -13.86 17.33
N SER A 223 16.75 -12.61 17.46
CA SER A 223 16.56 -11.59 16.45
C SER A 223 17.58 -11.73 15.33
N ILE A 224 17.17 -11.43 14.10
CA ILE A 224 18.09 -11.28 12.99
C ILE A 224 18.87 -9.99 13.18
N ALA A 225 20.20 -10.06 13.04
CA ALA A 225 21.04 -8.86 13.16
C ALA A 225 20.76 -7.90 12.01
N ILE A 226 20.69 -6.60 12.34
CA ILE A 226 20.60 -5.54 11.31
C ILE A 226 21.92 -5.51 10.56
N GLY A 227 21.90 -5.90 9.29
CA GLY A 227 23.07 -5.95 8.44
C GLY A 227 23.61 -4.56 8.13
N GLN A 228 24.93 -4.45 8.07
CA GLN A 228 25.61 -3.27 7.51
C GLN A 228 26.11 -3.63 6.11
N ARG A 229 26.00 -2.70 5.18
CA ARG A 229 26.44 -2.91 3.80
C ARG A 229 27.89 -3.39 3.72
N GLU A 230 28.74 -2.76 4.50
CA GLU A 230 30.19 -2.94 4.49
C GLU A 230 30.64 -4.30 5.05
N THR A 231 29.80 -4.95 5.84
CA THR A 231 30.06 -6.22 6.52
C THR A 231 29.05 -7.31 6.17
N MET A 232 28.29 -7.11 5.07
CA MET A 232 27.27 -8.07 4.65
C MET A 232 27.90 -9.45 4.37
N GLY A 233 27.44 -10.47 5.06
CA GLY A 233 27.98 -11.84 4.94
C GLY A 233 27.84 -12.49 3.56
N ASN A 234 26.97 -11.96 2.71
CA ASN A 234 26.92 -12.30 1.29
C ASN A 234 27.12 -11.05 0.43
N PRO A 235 28.34 -10.72 -0.01
CA PRO A 235 28.62 -9.57 -0.87
C PRO A 235 27.85 -9.57 -2.20
N CYS A 236 27.39 -10.74 -2.66
CA CYS A 236 26.56 -10.87 -3.85
C CYS A 236 25.08 -10.48 -3.59
N MET A 237 24.71 -10.18 -2.36
CA MET A 237 23.41 -9.66 -1.96
C MET A 237 23.60 -8.27 -1.32
N ASN A 238 23.92 -7.27 -2.13
CA ASN A 238 24.33 -5.96 -1.66
C ASN A 238 24.05 -4.87 -2.70
N ASN A 239 24.18 -3.61 -2.30
CA ASN A 239 24.04 -2.47 -3.21
C ASN A 239 25.40 -1.83 -3.50
N TYR A 240 25.53 -1.29 -4.71
CA TYR A 240 26.75 -0.69 -5.23
C TYR A 240 26.47 0.64 -5.93
N VAL A 241 27.51 1.42 -6.18
CA VAL A 241 27.45 2.72 -6.84
C VAL A 241 28.21 2.64 -8.17
N ALA A 242 27.54 2.97 -9.26
CA ALA A 242 28.17 3.07 -10.59
C ALA A 242 28.95 4.40 -10.76
N GLY A 243 29.73 4.49 -11.80
CA GLY A 243 30.59 5.64 -12.09
C GLY A 243 29.85 6.96 -12.29
N ASP A 244 28.59 6.91 -12.70
CA ASP A 244 27.66 8.06 -12.80
C ASP A 244 26.93 8.37 -11.49
N ARG A 245 27.33 7.73 -10.38
CA ARG A 245 26.75 7.85 -9.03
C ARG A 245 25.36 7.25 -8.86
N ARG A 246 24.78 6.61 -9.87
CA ARG A 246 23.54 5.83 -9.73
C ARG A 246 23.80 4.57 -8.93
N ARG A 247 22.80 4.19 -8.10
CA ARG A 247 22.88 3.01 -7.24
C ARG A 247 22.09 1.85 -7.82
N PHE A 248 22.53 0.63 -7.50
CA PHE A 248 21.84 -0.59 -7.90
C PHE A 248 22.06 -1.70 -6.87
N TRP A 249 21.16 -2.67 -6.86
CA TRP A 249 21.26 -3.89 -6.09
C TRP A 249 21.75 -5.03 -6.94
N ILE A 250 22.63 -5.87 -6.39
CA ILE A 250 22.90 -7.23 -6.85
C ILE A 250 22.13 -8.19 -5.95
N VAL A 251 21.45 -9.18 -6.54
CA VAL A 251 20.57 -10.12 -5.84
C VAL A 251 21.08 -11.55 -5.99
N GLY A 252 22.31 -11.81 -5.59
CA GLY A 252 22.95 -13.14 -5.61
C GLY A 252 22.57 -13.99 -4.39
N LEU A 253 21.27 -14.26 -4.16
CA LEU A 253 20.78 -14.97 -3.00
C LEU A 253 21.37 -16.38 -2.87
N GLN A 254 21.47 -17.12 -3.98
CA GLN A 254 22.12 -18.44 -4.02
C GLN A 254 23.62 -18.23 -4.36
N GLY A 255 24.41 -17.82 -3.34
CA GLY A 255 25.74 -17.30 -3.51
C GLY A 255 26.65 -18.11 -4.44
N ASP A 256 26.76 -19.43 -4.26
CA ASP A 256 27.67 -20.24 -5.09
C ASP A 256 27.15 -20.44 -6.52
N ARG A 257 25.84 -20.46 -6.72
CA ARG A 257 25.22 -20.55 -8.06
C ARG A 257 25.41 -19.26 -8.87
N HIS A 258 25.22 -18.11 -8.23
CA HIS A 258 25.26 -16.81 -8.92
C HIS A 258 26.67 -16.22 -9.01
N TRP A 259 27.63 -16.77 -8.24
CA TRP A 259 29.00 -16.28 -8.19
C TRP A 259 29.73 -16.32 -9.54
N PRO A 260 29.65 -17.40 -10.35
CA PRO A 260 30.30 -17.42 -11.65
C PRO A 260 29.83 -16.33 -12.62
N ALA A 261 28.50 -16.00 -12.60
CA ALA A 261 27.94 -14.94 -13.44
C ALA A 261 28.51 -13.57 -13.02
N LEU A 262 28.60 -13.29 -11.71
CA LEU A 262 29.22 -12.06 -11.20
C LEU A 262 30.70 -11.98 -11.64
N CYS A 263 31.49 -13.05 -11.46
CA CYS A 263 32.89 -13.08 -11.87
C CYS A 263 33.06 -12.76 -13.36
N ARG A 264 32.23 -13.30 -14.23
CA ARG A 264 32.24 -12.99 -15.67
C ARG A 264 31.87 -11.53 -15.94
N ALA A 265 30.78 -11.05 -15.32
CA ALA A 265 30.29 -9.68 -15.49
C ALA A 265 31.37 -8.65 -15.12
N VAL A 266 32.07 -8.86 -14.01
CA VAL A 266 33.12 -7.95 -13.53
C VAL A 266 34.49 -8.26 -14.14
N ARG A 267 34.62 -9.28 -15.01
CA ARG A 267 35.86 -9.72 -15.66
C ARG A 267 36.95 -10.12 -14.67
N ARG A 268 36.56 -10.91 -13.66
CA ARG A 268 37.44 -11.48 -12.65
C ARG A 268 37.29 -13.02 -12.59
N PRO A 269 37.56 -13.76 -13.68
CA PRO A 269 37.42 -15.22 -13.68
C PRO A 269 38.33 -15.91 -12.65
N GLU A 270 39.46 -15.29 -12.30
CA GLU A 270 40.40 -15.78 -11.30
C GLU A 270 39.76 -15.88 -9.90
N TRP A 271 38.75 -15.12 -9.60
CA TRP A 271 38.06 -15.20 -8.30
C TRP A 271 37.32 -16.53 -8.06
N LEU A 272 37.07 -17.30 -9.12
CA LEU A 272 36.48 -18.65 -9.00
C LEU A 272 37.38 -19.62 -8.26
N THR A 273 38.71 -19.42 -8.32
CA THR A 273 39.74 -20.27 -7.69
C THR A 273 40.53 -19.55 -6.61
N ASP A 274 40.31 -18.25 -6.41
CA ASP A 274 40.96 -17.49 -5.34
C ASP A 274 40.45 -17.99 -3.98
N ALA A 275 41.40 -18.41 -3.13
CA ALA A 275 41.08 -18.95 -1.80
C ALA A 275 40.22 -18.00 -0.93
N ARG A 276 40.33 -16.67 -1.18
CA ARG A 276 39.54 -15.66 -0.49
C ARG A 276 38.04 -15.69 -0.89
N PHE A 277 37.73 -16.09 -2.17
CA PHE A 277 36.42 -15.88 -2.74
C PHE A 277 35.76 -17.13 -3.34
N ALA A 278 36.49 -18.24 -3.49
CA ALA A 278 36.04 -19.44 -4.18
C ALA A 278 34.75 -20.06 -3.62
N THR A 279 34.48 -19.94 -2.35
CA THR A 279 33.28 -20.50 -1.68
C THR A 279 32.45 -19.43 -1.00
N GLY A 280 31.15 -19.67 -0.80
CA GLY A 280 30.28 -18.74 -0.05
C GLY A 280 30.83 -18.45 1.36
N ARG A 281 31.40 -19.44 2.02
CA ARG A 281 32.03 -19.28 3.33
C ARG A 281 33.27 -18.40 3.30
N SER A 282 34.15 -18.59 2.31
CA SER A 282 35.33 -17.75 2.17
C SER A 282 34.97 -16.31 1.75
N ARG A 283 33.97 -16.12 0.89
CA ARG A 283 33.45 -14.78 0.57
C ARG A 283 32.88 -14.07 1.80
N ALA A 284 32.14 -14.77 2.63
CA ALA A 284 31.63 -14.19 3.89
C ALA A 284 32.76 -13.79 4.85
N ALA A 285 33.79 -14.61 4.96
CA ALA A 285 34.95 -14.30 5.81
C ALA A 285 35.79 -13.13 5.30
N ASN A 286 35.82 -12.89 3.99
CA ASN A 286 36.54 -11.79 3.32
C ASN A 286 35.57 -10.75 2.71
N ALA A 287 34.37 -10.57 3.32
CA ALA A 287 33.31 -9.75 2.75
C ALA A 287 33.75 -8.29 2.54
N VAL A 288 34.44 -7.70 3.51
CA VAL A 288 34.92 -6.32 3.44
C VAL A 288 35.84 -6.11 2.24
N GLU A 289 36.78 -7.03 2.03
CA GLU A 289 37.74 -6.95 0.93
C GLU A 289 37.01 -7.07 -0.42
N LEU A 290 36.14 -8.07 -0.56
CA LEU A 290 35.37 -8.28 -1.79
C LEU A 290 34.44 -7.10 -2.10
N ILE A 291 33.77 -6.52 -1.09
CA ILE A 291 32.92 -5.35 -1.28
C ILE A 291 33.73 -4.16 -1.77
N ASN A 292 34.93 -3.92 -1.21
CA ASN A 292 35.79 -2.83 -1.65
C ASN A 292 36.27 -3.04 -3.10
N GLU A 293 36.70 -4.24 -3.47
CA GLU A 293 37.08 -4.56 -4.86
C GLU A 293 35.90 -4.35 -5.83
N LEU A 294 34.68 -4.77 -5.44
CA LEU A 294 33.49 -4.56 -6.25
C LEU A 294 33.11 -3.07 -6.34
N ASP A 295 33.27 -2.28 -5.28
CA ASP A 295 33.04 -0.83 -5.31
C ASP A 295 33.94 -0.13 -6.33
N GLU A 296 35.24 -0.46 -6.33
CA GLU A 296 36.19 0.08 -7.31
C GLU A 296 35.82 -0.32 -8.74
N ILE A 297 35.46 -1.58 -8.96
CA ILE A 297 35.08 -2.08 -10.28
C ILE A 297 33.82 -1.38 -10.79
N PHE A 298 32.78 -1.30 -9.97
CA PHE A 298 31.50 -0.71 -10.37
C PHE A 298 31.61 0.81 -10.56
N ALA A 299 32.46 1.50 -9.82
CA ALA A 299 32.73 2.92 -10.01
C ALA A 299 33.41 3.26 -11.35
N ALA A 300 33.97 2.29 -12.05
CA ALA A 300 34.69 2.52 -13.29
C ALA A 300 33.81 2.82 -14.51
N ARG A 301 32.50 2.57 -14.45
CA ARG A 301 31.57 2.73 -15.59
C ARG A 301 30.22 3.28 -15.14
N PRO A 302 29.50 4.03 -16.00
CA PRO A 302 28.11 4.41 -15.75
C PRO A 302 27.17 3.19 -15.71
N LEU A 303 26.05 3.32 -15.02
CA LEU A 303 25.11 2.20 -14.79
C LEU A 303 24.55 1.62 -16.11
N ASP A 304 24.32 2.46 -17.13
CA ASP A 304 23.79 1.99 -18.42
C ASP A 304 24.78 1.07 -19.18
N GLU A 305 26.08 1.24 -18.96
CA GLU A 305 27.08 0.31 -19.48
C GLU A 305 27.07 -1.00 -18.69
N TRP A 306 26.93 -0.93 -17.37
CA TRP A 306 26.76 -2.12 -16.53
C TRP A 306 25.50 -2.89 -16.88
N ALA A 307 24.39 -2.21 -17.13
CA ALA A 307 23.13 -2.83 -17.55
C ALA A 307 23.32 -3.71 -18.82
N LYS A 308 24.09 -3.21 -19.79
CA LYS A 308 24.42 -3.98 -21.02
C LYS A 308 25.28 -5.21 -20.70
N VAL A 309 26.23 -5.10 -19.77
CA VAL A 309 27.06 -6.23 -19.32
C VAL A 309 26.18 -7.27 -18.62
N PHE A 310 25.31 -6.83 -17.70
CA PHE A 310 24.46 -7.72 -16.92
C PHE A 310 23.41 -8.42 -17.79
N ALA A 311 22.89 -7.75 -18.83
CA ALA A 311 21.98 -8.36 -19.81
C ALA A 311 22.60 -9.55 -20.56
N GLY A 312 23.93 -9.64 -20.65
CA GLY A 312 24.65 -10.78 -21.23
C GLY A 312 24.82 -11.98 -20.27
N GLU A 313 24.40 -11.85 -19.01
CA GLU A 313 24.59 -12.87 -17.96
C GLU A 313 23.23 -13.31 -17.39
N PRO A 314 22.62 -14.37 -17.90
CA PRO A 314 21.24 -14.75 -17.54
C PRO A 314 21.06 -15.14 -16.05
N ASP A 315 22.12 -15.58 -15.38
CA ASP A 315 22.13 -15.91 -13.96
C ASP A 315 22.61 -14.74 -13.07
N PHE A 316 22.67 -13.52 -13.61
CA PHE A 316 23.05 -12.34 -12.87
C PHE A 316 21.80 -11.49 -12.57
N PHE A 317 21.36 -11.50 -11.32
CA PHE A 317 20.17 -10.76 -10.88
C PHE A 317 20.60 -9.42 -10.29
N TRP A 318 20.02 -8.35 -10.82
CA TRP A 318 20.29 -7.00 -10.37
C TRP A 318 19.07 -6.10 -10.63
N SER A 319 19.04 -4.92 -10.00
CA SER A 319 18.06 -3.89 -10.30
C SER A 319 18.62 -2.50 -9.97
N PRO A 320 18.34 -1.45 -10.76
CA PRO A 320 18.64 -0.09 -10.36
C PRO A 320 17.83 0.30 -9.11
N ILE A 321 18.36 1.23 -8.34
CA ILE A 321 17.60 1.93 -7.28
C ILE A 321 17.06 3.20 -7.91
N ASN A 322 15.82 3.14 -8.33
CA ASN A 322 15.16 4.20 -9.08
C ASN A 322 14.67 5.35 -8.18
N SER A 323 14.74 6.57 -8.68
CA SER A 323 13.98 7.71 -8.18
C SER A 323 12.50 7.62 -8.60
N VAL A 324 11.65 8.52 -8.12
CA VAL A 324 10.24 8.60 -8.56
C VAL A 324 10.16 8.91 -10.06
N GLU A 325 11.03 9.79 -10.54
CA GLU A 325 11.14 10.18 -11.94
C GLU A 325 11.57 8.99 -12.82
N ASP A 326 12.53 8.19 -12.35
CA ASP A 326 12.99 6.98 -13.05
C ASP A 326 11.86 5.94 -13.15
N VAL A 327 11.08 5.73 -12.07
CA VAL A 327 9.92 4.82 -12.10
C VAL A 327 8.86 5.29 -13.09
N VAL A 328 8.56 6.59 -13.12
CA VAL A 328 7.59 7.17 -14.07
C VAL A 328 8.07 7.07 -15.51
N ALA A 329 9.39 7.12 -15.74
CA ALA A 329 9.99 7.00 -17.07
C ALA A 329 10.23 5.53 -17.51
N ASP A 330 10.05 4.55 -16.61
CA ASP A 330 10.32 3.14 -16.89
C ASP A 330 9.24 2.52 -17.80
N GLU A 331 9.65 2.11 -19.00
CA GLU A 331 8.77 1.43 -19.97
C GLU A 331 8.11 0.17 -19.38
N GLN A 332 8.81 -0.56 -18.50
CA GLN A 332 8.27 -1.75 -17.86
C GLN A 332 7.16 -1.41 -16.87
N PHE A 333 7.27 -0.28 -16.15
CA PHE A 333 6.20 0.20 -15.26
C PHE A 333 4.91 0.48 -16.03
N HIS A 334 5.02 1.12 -17.20
CA HIS A 334 3.88 1.36 -18.09
C HIS A 334 3.33 0.07 -18.70
N ALA A 335 4.21 -0.81 -19.20
CA ALA A 335 3.82 -2.09 -19.77
C ALA A 335 3.15 -3.03 -18.75
N ALA A 336 3.52 -2.92 -17.48
CA ALA A 336 2.90 -3.65 -16.37
C ALA A 336 1.61 -3.01 -15.85
N GLY A 337 1.05 -2.00 -16.54
CA GLY A 337 -0.20 -1.35 -16.14
C GLY A 337 -0.04 -0.43 -14.91
N GLY A 338 1.16 0.03 -14.60
CA GLY A 338 1.42 0.85 -13.41
C GLY A 338 0.79 2.24 -13.43
N VAL A 339 0.33 2.71 -14.60
CA VAL A 339 -0.31 4.01 -14.79
C VAL A 339 -1.68 3.85 -15.44
N VAL A 340 -2.69 4.53 -14.89
CA VAL A 340 -4.02 4.69 -15.49
C VAL A 340 -4.28 6.14 -15.82
N TYR A 341 -5.14 6.37 -16.81
CA TYR A 341 -5.56 7.71 -17.21
C TYR A 341 -6.97 7.98 -16.70
N VAL A 342 -7.09 8.81 -15.67
CA VAL A 342 -8.35 9.12 -15.02
C VAL A 342 -9.06 10.25 -15.76
N PRO A 343 -10.32 10.08 -16.21
CA PRO A 343 -11.09 11.12 -16.85
C PRO A 343 -11.24 12.36 -15.95
N ARG A 344 -10.99 13.55 -16.53
CA ARG A 344 -11.19 14.84 -15.87
C ARG A 344 -11.63 15.86 -16.91
N ASP A 345 -12.89 16.27 -16.86
CA ASP A 345 -13.50 17.16 -17.84
C ASP A 345 -13.29 16.69 -19.30
N ALA A 346 -12.69 17.52 -20.14
CA ALA A 346 -12.36 17.19 -21.54
C ALA A 346 -10.97 16.51 -21.70
N SER A 347 -10.31 16.13 -20.60
CA SER A 347 -8.95 15.58 -20.59
C SER A 347 -8.86 14.33 -19.71
N SER A 348 -7.66 13.81 -19.53
CA SER A 348 -7.35 12.76 -18.56
C SER A 348 -6.06 13.08 -17.81
N VAL A 349 -5.94 12.59 -16.58
CA VAL A 349 -4.78 12.79 -15.72
C VAL A 349 -4.14 11.43 -15.43
N PRO A 350 -2.81 11.26 -15.63
CA PRO A 350 -2.12 10.04 -15.28
C PRO A 350 -2.05 9.89 -13.75
N MET A 351 -2.39 8.70 -13.26
CA MET A 351 -2.30 8.32 -11.85
C MET A 351 -1.76 6.90 -11.71
N VAL A 352 -1.23 6.56 -10.53
CA VAL A 352 -0.84 5.19 -10.22
C VAL A 352 -2.07 4.30 -10.26
N ALA A 353 -1.95 3.16 -10.94
CA ALA A 353 -3.01 2.15 -11.03
C ALA A 353 -3.19 1.40 -9.71
N THR A 354 -4.38 0.88 -9.47
CA THR A 354 -4.62 -0.15 -8.46
C THR A 354 -3.83 -1.40 -8.83
N PRO A 355 -3.06 -2.03 -7.91
CA PRO A 355 -2.04 -3.01 -8.27
C PRO A 355 -2.60 -4.42 -8.53
N ALA A 356 -3.70 -4.52 -9.28
CA ALA A 356 -4.27 -5.79 -9.70
C ALA A 356 -5.08 -5.64 -10.99
N ASP A 357 -4.83 -6.53 -11.95
CA ASP A 357 -5.56 -6.62 -13.21
C ASP A 357 -6.48 -7.85 -13.23
N PHE A 358 -7.66 -7.68 -13.80
CA PHE A 358 -8.65 -8.74 -13.97
C PHE A 358 -8.90 -9.00 -15.46
N HIS A 359 -8.27 -10.04 -16.02
CA HIS A 359 -8.33 -10.31 -17.46
C HIS A 359 -9.72 -10.73 -17.95
N GLY A 360 -10.57 -11.28 -17.08
CA GLY A 360 -11.95 -11.64 -17.41
C GLY A 360 -12.97 -10.52 -17.17
N THR A 361 -12.66 -9.59 -16.27
CA THR A 361 -13.51 -8.44 -15.90
C THR A 361 -12.61 -7.19 -15.76
N PRO A 362 -12.06 -6.68 -16.88
CA PRO A 362 -11.15 -5.54 -16.82
C PRO A 362 -11.86 -4.30 -16.28
N TRP A 363 -11.09 -3.48 -15.58
CA TRP A 363 -11.56 -2.25 -14.97
C TRP A 363 -10.91 -1.02 -15.61
N GLU A 364 -11.58 0.11 -15.50
CA GLU A 364 -11.06 1.43 -15.91
C GLU A 364 -11.54 2.48 -14.90
N PRO A 365 -10.74 3.51 -14.59
CA PRO A 365 -11.20 4.60 -13.74
C PRO A 365 -12.43 5.30 -14.35
N ARG A 366 -13.47 5.53 -13.55
CA ARG A 366 -14.73 6.10 -14.05
C ARG A 366 -14.69 7.63 -14.10
N SER A 367 -14.08 8.25 -13.08
CA SER A 367 -14.02 9.70 -12.89
C SER A 367 -12.89 10.09 -11.98
N ALA A 368 -12.53 11.36 -11.95
CA ALA A 368 -11.73 11.96 -10.90
C ALA A 368 -12.43 11.82 -9.52
N ALA A 369 -11.70 12.20 -8.45
CA ALA A 369 -12.30 12.27 -7.12
C ALA A 369 -13.43 13.32 -7.10
N PRO A 370 -14.55 13.05 -6.41
CA PRO A 370 -15.68 13.97 -6.39
C PRO A 370 -15.36 15.24 -5.60
N GLY A 371 -15.99 16.34 -5.99
CA GLY A 371 -16.13 17.53 -5.16
C GLY A 371 -16.86 17.20 -3.84
N LEU A 372 -16.68 18.04 -2.82
CA LEU A 372 -17.36 17.86 -1.54
C LEU A 372 -18.89 17.90 -1.72
N GLY A 373 -19.57 16.79 -1.42
CA GLY A 373 -21.02 16.68 -1.53
C GLY A 373 -21.56 16.75 -2.96
N GLU A 374 -20.73 16.58 -3.97
CA GLU A 374 -21.11 16.69 -5.39
C GLU A 374 -22.36 15.88 -5.75
N HIS A 375 -22.56 14.73 -5.12
CA HIS A 375 -23.67 13.83 -5.42
C HIS A 375 -24.76 13.79 -4.34
N THR A 376 -24.78 14.80 -3.44
CA THR A 376 -25.70 14.79 -2.29
C THR A 376 -27.16 14.73 -2.74
N ASP A 377 -27.58 15.57 -3.67
CA ASP A 377 -28.98 15.63 -4.11
C ASP A 377 -29.41 14.36 -4.86
N ASP A 378 -28.55 13.82 -5.69
CA ASP A 378 -28.81 12.58 -6.45
C ASP A 378 -28.97 11.38 -5.49
N ILE A 379 -28.06 11.24 -4.54
CA ILE A 379 -28.11 10.15 -3.54
C ILE A 379 -29.35 10.27 -2.68
N LEU A 380 -29.73 11.48 -2.24
CA LEU A 380 -30.95 11.69 -1.46
C LEU A 380 -32.22 11.40 -2.29
N ALA A 381 -32.23 11.68 -3.59
CA ALA A 381 -33.32 11.31 -4.48
C ALA A 381 -33.43 9.79 -4.66
N GLU A 382 -32.30 9.08 -4.81
CA GLU A 382 -32.26 7.60 -4.86
C GLU A 382 -32.85 7.00 -3.58
N LEU A 383 -32.48 7.50 -2.39
CA LEU A 383 -33.03 7.05 -1.11
C LEU A 383 -34.55 7.26 -1.01
N LYS A 384 -35.08 8.41 -1.47
CA LYS A 384 -36.50 8.66 -1.50
C LYS A 384 -37.26 7.67 -2.40
N THR A 385 -36.66 7.33 -3.55
CA THR A 385 -37.27 6.38 -4.47
C THR A 385 -37.34 4.98 -3.86
N ARG A 386 -36.27 4.54 -3.16
CA ARG A 386 -36.24 3.25 -2.44
C ARG A 386 -37.34 3.15 -1.36
N ARG A 387 -37.66 4.24 -0.65
CA ARG A 387 -38.73 4.24 0.34
C ARG A 387 -40.13 4.09 -0.27
N SER A 388 -40.28 4.44 -1.54
CA SER A 388 -41.57 4.44 -2.25
C SER A 388 -41.83 3.14 -3.01
N SER A 389 -40.82 2.28 -3.18
CA SER A 389 -40.89 0.96 -3.78
C SER A 389 -41.00 -0.16 -2.73
#